data_0154310dcae0667372b10b6900d04d1d
#
_entry.id   0154310dcae0667372b10b6900d04d1d
#
_cell.length_a   1.000
_cell.length_b   1.000
_cell.length_c   1.000
_cell.angle_alpha   90.00
_cell.angle_beta   90.00
_cell.angle_gamma   90.00
#
_symmetry.space_group_name_H-M   'P 1'
#
loop_
_entity.id
_entity.type
_entity.pdbx_description
1 polymer ?
#
loop_
_entity_poly.entity_id
_entity_poly.type
_entity_poly.pdbx_seq_one_letter_code
_entity_poly.pdbx_strand_id
1 'polypeptide(L)'
;MNADQYHLCKIAEECAEVAQRALKAQQFGLGETQEGQAFNNLERLISEFHDLFVTFDNFLSRVDEGAHTTPTEQFTKVRLLKMEKFLQLSIRLNQVDETTHI
;
A
#
# COMPACT_ATOMS: atom_id res chain seq x y z
N MET A 1 -10.78 -18.28 17.30
CA MET A 1 -10.56 -16.84 17.42
C MET A 1 -11.90 -16.09 17.47
N ASN A 2 -11.94 -14.93 18.10
CA ASN A 2 -13.14 -14.10 18.07
C ASN A 2 -13.22 -13.29 16.76
N ALA A 3 -14.33 -12.54 16.57
CA ALA A 3 -14.55 -11.78 15.34
C ALA A 3 -13.47 -10.72 15.09
N ASP A 4 -13.01 -10.03 16.13
CA ASP A 4 -11.96 -9.02 15.98
C ASP A 4 -10.64 -9.65 15.54
N GLN A 5 -10.28 -10.77 16.11
CA GLN A 5 -9.08 -11.53 15.72
C GLN A 5 -9.17 -11.99 14.27
N TYR A 6 -10.33 -12.47 13.84
CA TYR A 6 -10.55 -12.85 12.45
C TYR A 6 -10.32 -11.68 11.49
N HIS A 7 -10.92 -10.51 11.79
CA HIS A 7 -10.74 -9.33 10.92
C HIS A 7 -9.32 -8.82 10.93
N LEU A 8 -8.62 -8.89 12.07
CA LEU A 8 -7.20 -8.53 12.12
C LEU A 8 -6.35 -9.45 11.26
N CYS A 9 -6.65 -10.76 11.26
CA CYS A 9 -5.99 -11.70 10.36
C CYS A 9 -6.21 -11.34 8.88
N LYS A 10 -7.44 -10.94 8.53
CA LYS A 10 -7.75 -10.53 7.15
C LYS A 10 -6.98 -9.28 6.74
N ILE A 11 -6.87 -8.31 7.63
CA ILE A 11 -6.05 -7.12 7.39
C ILE A 11 -4.60 -7.53 7.10
N ALA A 12 -4.03 -8.42 7.91
CA ALA A 12 -2.67 -8.90 7.72
C ALA A 12 -2.48 -9.62 6.39
N GLU A 13 -3.44 -10.45 5.99
CA GLU A 13 -3.42 -11.13 4.69
C GLU A 13 -3.44 -10.13 3.53
N GLU A 14 -4.31 -9.11 3.59
CA GLU A 14 -4.40 -8.09 2.54
C GLU A 14 -3.14 -7.23 2.48
N CYS A 15 -2.52 -6.93 3.61
CA CYS A 15 -1.21 -6.23 3.64
C CYS A 15 -0.15 -7.05 2.91
N ALA A 16 -0.11 -8.36 3.12
CA ALA A 16 0.84 -9.25 2.45
C ALA A 16 0.61 -9.29 0.94
N GLU A 17 -0.64 -9.28 0.50
CA GLU A 17 -0.99 -9.26 -0.93
C GLU A 17 -0.59 -7.94 -1.59
N VAL A 18 -0.78 -6.79 -0.91
CA VAL A 18 -0.31 -5.49 -1.40
C VAL A 18 1.20 -5.51 -1.55
N ALA A 19 1.91 -6.02 -0.54
CA ALA A 19 3.37 -6.11 -0.58
C ALA A 19 3.84 -6.98 -1.75
N GLN A 20 3.20 -8.12 -1.99
CA GLN A 20 3.52 -9.00 -3.11
C GLN A 20 3.31 -8.31 -4.45
N ARG A 21 2.21 -7.59 -4.63
CA ARG A 21 1.93 -6.87 -5.88
C ARG A 21 2.93 -5.74 -6.11
N ALA A 22 3.33 -5.02 -5.06
CA ALA A 22 4.35 -3.97 -5.17
C ALA A 22 5.70 -4.55 -5.63
N LEU A 23 6.12 -5.68 -5.07
CA LEU A 23 7.35 -6.34 -5.47
C LEU A 23 7.29 -6.86 -6.91
N LYS A 24 6.14 -7.39 -7.35
CA LYS A 24 5.97 -7.83 -8.74
C LYS A 24 6.02 -6.65 -9.72
N ALA A 25 5.41 -5.52 -9.35
CA ALA A 25 5.47 -4.31 -10.17
C ALA A 25 6.91 -3.77 -10.27
N GLN A 26 7.69 -3.84 -9.19
CA GLN A 26 9.10 -3.48 -9.18
C GLN A 26 9.92 -4.40 -10.09
N GLN A 27 9.65 -5.69 -10.01
CA GLN A 27 10.41 -6.74 -10.70
C GLN A 27 10.16 -6.76 -12.20
N PHE A 28 8.92 -6.58 -12.61
CA PHE A 28 8.49 -6.78 -14.00
C PHE A 28 8.00 -5.50 -14.69
N GLY A 29 7.85 -4.40 -13.95
CA GLY A 29 7.40 -3.11 -14.46
C GLY A 29 5.91 -2.87 -14.23
N LEU A 30 5.55 -1.60 -14.06
CA LEU A 30 4.17 -1.21 -13.78
C LEU A 30 3.22 -1.58 -14.92
N GLY A 31 3.68 -1.43 -16.16
CA GLY A 31 2.84 -1.64 -17.34
C GLY A 31 2.76 -3.09 -17.83
N GLU A 32 3.55 -3.99 -17.25
CA GLU A 32 3.53 -5.38 -17.68
C GLU A 32 2.23 -6.07 -17.28
N THR A 33 1.68 -6.84 -18.21
CA THR A 33 0.52 -7.71 -17.97
C THR A 33 1.00 -9.14 -18.04
N GLN A 34 0.92 -9.85 -16.92
CA GLN A 34 1.31 -11.26 -16.87
C GLN A 34 0.39 -12.10 -17.75
N GLU A 35 0.97 -13.15 -18.32
CA GLU A 35 0.21 -14.09 -19.14
C GLU A 35 -1.01 -14.62 -18.39
N GLY A 36 -2.15 -14.61 -19.05
CA GLY A 36 -3.42 -15.05 -18.45
C GLY A 36 -4.13 -14.00 -17.60
N GLN A 37 -3.55 -12.81 -17.43
CA GLN A 37 -4.15 -11.73 -16.66
C GLN A 37 -4.75 -10.67 -17.57
N ALA A 38 -5.88 -10.07 -17.15
CA ALA A 38 -6.54 -8.99 -17.86
C ALA A 38 -5.95 -7.62 -17.55
N PHE A 39 -5.30 -7.48 -16.40
CA PHE A 39 -4.84 -6.19 -15.85
C PHE A 39 -3.32 -6.18 -15.69
N ASN A 40 -2.71 -5.01 -15.88
CA ASN A 40 -1.28 -4.84 -15.66
C ASN A 40 -0.93 -4.78 -14.17
N ASN A 41 0.37 -4.73 -13.87
CA ASN A 41 0.84 -4.78 -12.48
C ASN A 41 0.39 -3.58 -11.66
N LEU A 42 0.33 -2.38 -12.23
CA LEU A 42 -0.18 -1.20 -11.54
C LEU A 42 -1.66 -1.35 -11.18
N GLU A 43 -2.47 -1.79 -12.15
CA GLU A 43 -3.90 -2.00 -11.92
C GLU A 43 -4.14 -3.07 -10.86
N ARG A 44 -3.35 -4.11 -10.86
CA ARG A 44 -3.45 -5.18 -9.86
C ARG A 44 -3.03 -4.69 -8.47
N LEU A 45 -1.99 -3.86 -8.40
CA LEU A 45 -1.57 -3.24 -7.14
C LEU A 45 -2.67 -2.34 -6.56
N ILE A 46 -3.28 -1.50 -7.41
CA ILE A 46 -4.39 -0.63 -7.00
C ILE A 46 -5.56 -1.46 -6.46
N SER A 47 -5.90 -2.55 -7.15
CA SER A 47 -6.99 -3.44 -6.73
C SER A 47 -6.72 -4.05 -5.35
N GLU A 48 -5.51 -4.53 -5.12
CA GLU A 48 -5.14 -5.09 -3.80
C GLU A 48 -5.15 -4.02 -2.70
N PHE A 49 -4.74 -2.81 -3.02
CA PHE A 49 -4.82 -1.71 -2.06
C PHE A 49 -6.28 -1.39 -1.71
N HIS A 50 -7.18 -1.40 -2.70
CA HIS A 50 -8.60 -1.19 -2.45
C HIS A 50 -9.18 -2.30 -1.56
N ASP A 51 -8.78 -3.55 -1.77
CA ASP A 51 -9.19 -4.66 -0.92
C ASP A 51 -8.75 -4.43 0.53
N LEU A 52 -7.50 -4.01 0.74
CA LEU A 52 -6.99 -3.66 2.05
C LEU A 52 -7.79 -2.52 2.68
N PHE A 53 -8.05 -1.45 1.91
CA PHE A 53 -8.79 -0.30 2.39
C PHE A 53 -10.19 -0.70 2.89
N VAL A 54 -10.93 -1.46 2.09
CA VAL A 54 -12.28 -1.92 2.45
C VAL A 54 -12.25 -2.84 3.66
N THR A 55 -11.29 -3.75 3.70
CA THR A 55 -11.13 -4.69 4.83
C THR A 55 -10.85 -3.93 6.13
N PHE A 56 -9.97 -2.94 6.08
CA PHE A 56 -9.62 -2.13 7.26
C PHE A 56 -10.79 -1.23 7.68
N ASP A 57 -11.44 -0.58 6.73
CA ASP A 57 -12.59 0.29 7.00
C ASP A 57 -13.74 -0.49 7.64
N ASN A 58 -14.02 -1.69 7.14
CA ASN A 58 -15.03 -2.56 7.71
C ASN A 58 -14.70 -2.94 9.16
N PHE A 59 -13.44 -3.24 9.45
CA PHE A 59 -12.99 -3.51 10.82
C PHE A 59 -13.19 -2.30 11.72
N LEU A 60 -12.76 -1.12 11.29
CA LEU A 60 -12.89 0.11 12.08
C LEU A 60 -14.35 0.43 12.41
N SER A 61 -15.27 0.28 11.45
CA SER A 61 -16.70 0.56 11.69
C SER A 61 -17.31 -0.37 12.73
N ARG A 62 -16.71 -1.54 12.95
CA ARG A 62 -17.17 -2.51 13.96
C ARG A 62 -16.66 -2.19 15.36
N VAL A 63 -15.47 -1.62 15.47
CA VAL A 63 -14.79 -1.42 16.77
C VAL A 63 -14.82 0.03 17.25
N ASP A 64 -14.95 1.00 16.35
CA ASP A 64 -14.99 2.41 16.68
C ASP A 64 -15.65 3.18 15.52
N GLU A 65 -16.93 3.52 15.67
CA GLU A 65 -17.69 4.25 14.64
C GLU A 65 -17.10 5.63 14.31
N GLY A 66 -16.35 6.22 15.24
CA GLY A 66 -15.72 7.53 15.04
C GLY A 66 -14.37 7.49 14.35
N ALA A 67 -13.80 6.29 14.15
CA ALA A 67 -12.50 6.15 13.51
C ALA A 67 -12.61 6.31 12.00
N HIS A 68 -11.56 6.86 11.40
CA HIS A 68 -11.50 7.10 9.95
C HIS A 68 -10.25 6.47 9.35
N THR A 69 -10.43 5.88 8.16
CA THR A 69 -9.31 5.36 7.35
C THR A 69 -8.63 6.46 6.56
N THR A 70 -9.32 7.57 6.28
CA THR A 70 -8.76 8.70 5.56
C THR A 70 -7.87 9.52 6.49
N PRO A 71 -6.58 9.67 6.17
CA PRO A 71 -5.69 10.48 7.01
C PRO A 71 -6.05 11.96 6.96
N THR A 72 -5.74 12.68 8.03
CA THR A 72 -5.90 14.13 8.06
C THR A 72 -4.89 14.80 7.11
N GLU A 73 -5.19 16.05 6.73
CA GLU A 73 -4.27 16.84 5.91
C GLU A 73 -2.90 17.00 6.62
N GLN A 74 -2.92 17.27 7.91
CA GLN A 74 -1.69 17.41 8.70
C GLN A 74 -0.87 16.10 8.72
N PHE A 75 -1.51 14.98 8.94
CA PHE A 75 -0.84 13.67 8.91
C PHE A 75 -0.22 13.40 7.55
N THR A 76 -0.97 13.66 6.48
CA THR A 76 -0.50 13.48 5.10
C THR A 76 0.73 14.32 4.82
N LYS A 77 0.71 15.59 5.22
CA LYS A 77 1.81 16.53 5.03
C LYS A 77 3.08 16.05 5.74
N VAL A 78 2.97 15.65 6.99
CA VAL A 78 4.11 15.13 7.77
C VAL A 78 4.67 13.87 7.14
N ARG A 79 3.81 12.97 6.70
CA ARG A 79 4.23 11.72 6.05
C ARG A 79 4.96 11.97 4.74
N LEU A 80 4.47 12.89 3.92
CA LEU A 80 5.12 13.22 2.63
C LEU A 80 6.50 13.83 2.84
N LEU A 81 6.67 14.69 3.85
CA LEU A 81 7.99 15.25 4.20
C LEU A 81 8.96 14.16 4.63
N LYS A 82 8.50 13.21 5.41
CA LYS A 82 9.30 12.07 5.86
C LYS A 82 9.72 11.17 4.69
N MET A 83 8.80 10.91 3.77
CA MET A 83 9.09 10.13 2.56
C MET A 83 10.16 10.80 1.70
N GLU A 84 10.08 12.12 1.50
CA GLU A 84 11.07 12.87 0.74
C GLU A 84 12.45 12.81 1.42
N LYS A 85 12.49 12.95 2.74
CA LYS A 85 13.74 12.84 3.51
C LYS A 85 14.41 11.49 3.28
N PHE A 86 13.66 10.40 3.32
CA PHE A 86 14.24 9.07 3.13
C PHE A 86 14.60 8.79 1.68
N LEU A 87 13.85 9.34 0.72
CA LEU A 87 14.23 9.26 -0.69
C LEU A 87 15.60 9.93 -0.91
N GLN A 88 15.79 11.14 -0.40
CA GLN A 88 17.06 11.86 -0.53
C GLN A 88 18.22 11.11 0.14
N LEU A 89 17.96 10.49 1.28
CA LEU A 89 18.96 9.66 1.95
C LEU A 89 19.34 8.46 1.08
N SER A 90 18.35 7.79 0.48
CA SER A 90 18.60 6.63 -0.39
C SER A 90 19.40 7.01 -1.64
N ILE A 91 19.14 8.20 -2.19
CA ILE A 91 19.92 8.73 -3.33
C ILE A 91 21.37 8.96 -2.89
N ARG A 92 21.59 9.60 -1.74
CA ARG A 92 22.95 9.86 -1.23
C ARG A 92 23.73 8.59 -0.94
N LEU A 93 23.02 7.51 -0.56
CA LEU A 93 23.61 6.20 -0.32
C LEU A 93 23.75 5.37 -1.59
N ASN A 94 23.48 5.94 -2.75
CA ASN A 94 23.54 5.30 -4.07
C ASN A 94 22.61 4.08 -4.21
N GLN A 95 21.52 4.06 -3.47
CA GLN A 95 20.52 3.00 -3.55
C GLN A 95 19.39 3.36 -4.54
N VAL A 96 19.24 4.64 -4.87
CA VAL A 96 18.24 5.15 -5.81
C VAL A 96 18.93 6.14 -6.76
N ASP A 97 18.63 6.06 -8.04
CA ASP A 97 19.18 6.95 -9.04
C ASP A 97 18.57 8.36 -8.91
N GLU A 98 19.41 9.41 -9.05
CA GLU A 98 18.94 10.80 -8.95
C GLU A 98 17.95 11.17 -10.04
N THR A 99 18.07 10.56 -11.21
CA THR A 99 17.22 10.84 -12.37
C THR A 99 15.85 10.18 -12.30
N THR A 100 15.64 9.31 -11.31
CA THR A 100 14.37 8.62 -11.12
C THR A 100 13.47 9.47 -10.24
N HIS A 101 12.38 9.96 -10.80
CA HIS A 101 11.37 10.72 -10.08
C HIS A 101 10.11 9.90 -9.92
N ILE A 102 9.60 9.92 -8.73
CA ILE A 102 8.35 9.25 -8.41
C ILE A 102 7.24 10.29 -8.33
#